data_637dcf5105c125852fec585ff07a205d
#
_entry.id   637dcf5105c125852fec585ff07a205d
#
_cell.length_a   1.000
_cell.length_b   1.000
_cell.length_c   1.000
_cell.angle_alpha   90.00
_cell.angle_beta   90.00
_cell.angle_gamma   90.00
#
_symmetry.space_group_name_H-M   'P 1'
#
loop_
_entity.id
_entity.type
_entity.pdbx_description
1 polymer ?
#
loop_
_entity_poly.entity_id
_entity_poly.type
_entity_poly.pdbx_seq_one_letter_code
_entity_poly.pdbx_strand_id
1 'polypeptide(L)'
;MFQLIKITCFLKGFAYKGAIYMKKMMLFIIAVGATMISVFALGDAQQSYAHGYVDSPVSRVKNAEANGFGWGPGQDSSQPEIITTPQGIEAPTKLLDTGQLNGRLPSAGLASYSKLDEQTATRWVKSNITTGENNFKWVMTAKHKTNRFRYYMTKPGWNPNAPLTMDEMELIGIVGQPIGQDLPPGQGFMVNDTETHRIKIPADRKGYHVIYAVWDINDTINSF
;
A
#
# COMPACT_ATOMS: atom_id res chain seq x y z
N MET A 1 57.37 61.33 -16.55
CA MET A 1 57.46 60.20 -15.63
C MET A 1 56.20 60.05 -14.76
N PHE A 2 55.08 60.72 -15.10
CA PHE A 2 53.84 60.65 -14.27
C PHE A 2 52.65 59.92 -14.92
N GLN A 3 52.79 59.48 -16.15
CA GLN A 3 51.67 58.84 -16.87
C GLN A 3 51.62 57.32 -16.76
N LEU A 4 52.77 56.66 -16.47
CA LEU A 4 52.83 55.19 -16.33
C LEU A 4 52.25 54.67 -15.01
N ILE A 5 52.27 55.46 -13.93
CA ILE A 5 51.77 55.03 -12.62
C ILE A 5 50.23 54.99 -12.57
N LYS A 6 49.53 55.86 -13.30
CA LYS A 6 48.05 55.89 -13.39
C LYS A 6 47.49 54.69 -14.17
N ILE A 7 48.19 54.26 -15.26
CA ILE A 7 47.73 53.13 -16.09
C ILE A 7 47.84 51.78 -15.34
N THR A 8 48.91 51.58 -14.57
CA THR A 8 49.12 50.34 -13.82
C THR A 8 48.10 50.23 -12.67
N CYS A 9 47.68 51.32 -12.02
CA CYS A 9 46.66 51.29 -10.96
C CYS A 9 45.27 51.02 -11.51
N PHE A 10 44.96 51.55 -12.72
CA PHE A 10 43.65 51.31 -13.37
C PHE A 10 43.53 49.87 -13.84
N LEU A 11 44.55 49.27 -14.42
CA LEU A 11 44.54 47.87 -14.85
C LEU A 11 44.46 46.88 -13.65
N LYS A 12 45.11 47.17 -12.54
CA LYS A 12 45.00 46.34 -11.33
C LYS A 12 43.60 46.41 -10.71
N GLY A 13 42.95 47.57 -10.73
CA GLY A 13 41.59 47.72 -10.24
C GLY A 13 40.56 46.96 -11.10
N PHE A 14 40.76 46.96 -12.42
CA PHE A 14 39.88 46.25 -13.35
C PHE A 14 40.03 44.71 -13.24
N ALA A 15 41.27 44.23 -13.15
CA ALA A 15 41.55 42.82 -12.96
C ALA A 15 41.00 42.28 -11.61
N TYR A 16 41.09 43.09 -10.54
CA TYR A 16 40.58 42.72 -9.22
C TYR A 16 39.05 42.65 -9.18
N LYS A 17 38.35 43.62 -9.79
CA LYS A 17 36.89 43.59 -9.91
C LYS A 17 36.40 42.38 -10.74
N GLY A 18 37.07 42.05 -11.85
CA GLY A 18 36.74 40.88 -12.66
C GLY A 18 36.90 39.57 -11.91
N ALA A 19 37.96 39.41 -11.13
CA ALA A 19 38.20 38.23 -10.33
C ALA A 19 37.15 38.03 -9.23
N ILE A 20 36.66 39.11 -8.62
CA ILE A 20 35.58 39.05 -7.60
C ILE A 20 34.26 38.65 -8.24
N TYR A 21 33.95 39.18 -9.45
CA TYR A 21 32.73 38.79 -10.18
C TYR A 21 32.76 37.34 -10.63
N MET A 22 33.88 36.84 -11.12
CA MET A 22 34.03 35.43 -11.50
C MET A 22 33.90 34.49 -10.29
N LYS A 23 34.50 34.85 -9.14
CA LYS A 23 34.32 34.05 -7.90
C LYS A 23 32.85 34.02 -7.42
N LYS A 24 32.15 35.16 -7.47
CA LYS A 24 30.74 35.23 -7.09
C LYS A 24 29.85 34.47 -8.08
N MET A 25 30.12 34.53 -9.37
CA MET A 25 29.40 33.77 -10.39
C MET A 25 29.66 32.27 -10.27
N MET A 26 30.89 31.86 -9.97
CA MET A 26 31.25 30.46 -9.75
C MET A 26 30.59 29.88 -8.47
N LEU A 27 30.52 30.64 -7.39
CA LEU A 27 29.80 30.29 -6.15
C LEU A 27 28.30 30.18 -6.41
N PHE A 28 27.72 31.06 -7.25
CA PHE A 28 26.30 31.00 -7.61
C PHE A 28 25.99 29.75 -8.45
N ILE A 29 26.84 29.40 -9.42
CA ILE A 29 26.68 28.20 -10.24
C ILE A 29 26.81 26.93 -9.39
N ILE A 30 27.71 26.89 -8.40
CA ILE A 30 27.86 25.75 -7.48
C ILE A 30 26.61 25.63 -6.59
N ALA A 31 26.07 26.75 -6.08
CA ALA A 31 24.87 26.74 -5.25
C ALA A 31 23.63 26.28 -6.03
N VAL A 32 23.46 26.76 -7.27
CA VAL A 32 22.34 26.34 -8.15
C VAL A 32 22.52 24.87 -8.59
N GLY A 33 23.74 24.44 -8.88
CA GLY A 33 24.05 23.05 -9.18
C GLY A 33 23.77 22.10 -8.04
N ALA A 34 24.11 22.48 -6.80
CA ALA A 34 23.85 21.68 -5.61
C ALA A 34 22.35 21.59 -5.29
N THR A 35 21.58 22.66 -5.50
CA THR A 35 20.11 22.62 -5.33
C THR A 35 19.43 21.80 -6.43
N MET A 36 19.91 21.84 -7.67
CA MET A 36 19.37 20.97 -8.73
C MET A 36 19.68 19.49 -8.50
N ILE A 37 20.86 19.15 -7.98
CA ILE A 37 21.21 17.77 -7.64
C ILE A 37 20.38 17.27 -6.47
N SER A 38 20.05 18.11 -5.49
CA SER A 38 19.17 17.71 -4.37
C SER A 38 17.71 17.54 -4.79
N VAL A 39 17.23 18.23 -5.81
CA VAL A 39 15.88 18.04 -6.36
C VAL A 39 15.80 16.75 -7.21
N PHE A 40 16.88 16.36 -7.90
CA PHE A 40 16.94 15.08 -8.61
C PHE A 40 17.24 13.89 -7.68
N ALA A 41 17.76 14.11 -6.47
CA ALA A 41 17.99 13.06 -5.46
C ALA A 41 16.75 12.80 -4.58
N LEU A 42 15.72 13.63 -4.66
CA LEU A 42 14.35 13.24 -4.34
C LEU A 42 13.84 12.44 -5.54
N GLY A 43 14.51 11.33 -5.84
CA GLY A 43 13.99 10.35 -6.78
C GLY A 43 12.53 10.12 -6.41
N ASP A 44 11.64 10.23 -7.39
CA ASP A 44 10.31 9.68 -7.29
C ASP A 44 10.47 8.32 -6.63
N ALA A 45 10.06 8.19 -5.37
CA ALA A 45 9.73 6.90 -4.84
C ALA A 45 8.68 6.42 -5.83
N GLN A 46 9.12 5.63 -6.81
CA GLN A 46 8.23 4.96 -7.72
C GLN A 46 7.26 4.26 -6.80
N GLN A 47 6.06 4.79 -6.74
CA GLN A 47 4.98 4.20 -6.00
C GLN A 47 4.70 2.90 -6.75
N SER A 48 5.45 1.88 -6.36
CA SER A 48 5.33 0.54 -6.90
C SER A 48 4.02 0.01 -6.34
N TYR A 49 2.98 0.08 -7.15
CA TYR A 49 1.68 -0.43 -6.79
C TYR A 49 1.71 -1.96 -6.94
N ALA A 50 1.94 -2.67 -5.84
CA ALA A 50 1.53 -4.06 -5.77
C ALA A 50 0.01 -4.10 -5.99
N HIS A 51 -0.51 -5.11 -6.66
CA HIS A 51 -1.94 -5.23 -6.88
C HIS A 51 -2.34 -6.69 -6.88
N GLY A 52 -3.37 -7.00 -6.11
CA GLY A 52 -3.91 -8.36 -6.04
C GLY A 52 -5.23 -8.40 -5.28
N TYR A 53 -5.94 -9.52 -5.41
CA TYR A 53 -7.17 -9.77 -4.68
C TYR A 53 -7.37 -11.27 -4.48
N VAL A 54 -8.18 -11.65 -3.48
CA VAL A 54 -8.64 -13.02 -3.31
C VAL A 54 -9.77 -13.30 -4.30
N ASP A 55 -9.53 -14.24 -5.20
CA ASP A 55 -10.45 -14.67 -6.25
C ASP A 55 -11.38 -15.81 -5.77
N SER A 56 -10.86 -16.70 -4.93
CA SER A 56 -11.64 -17.81 -4.37
C SER A 56 -11.18 -18.15 -2.95
N PRO A 57 -12.11 -18.24 -1.96
CA PRO A 57 -13.49 -17.76 -2.01
C PRO A 57 -13.54 -16.30 -2.42
N VAL A 58 -14.54 -15.92 -3.21
CA VAL A 58 -14.58 -14.58 -3.82
C VAL A 58 -14.62 -13.49 -2.74
N SER A 59 -13.67 -12.54 -2.82
CA SER A 59 -13.58 -11.43 -1.87
C SER A 59 -14.71 -10.41 -2.06
N ARG A 60 -14.97 -9.63 -1.00
CA ARG A 60 -16.02 -8.61 -0.98
C ARG A 60 -15.91 -7.62 -2.15
N VAL A 61 -14.68 -7.14 -2.41
CA VAL A 61 -14.41 -6.22 -3.52
C VAL A 61 -14.50 -6.89 -4.89
N LYS A 62 -14.03 -8.13 -5.02
CA LYS A 62 -14.11 -8.87 -6.30
C LYS A 62 -15.56 -9.24 -6.65
N ASN A 63 -16.41 -9.44 -5.65
CA ASN A 63 -17.84 -9.72 -5.81
C ASN A 63 -18.69 -8.43 -5.83
N ALA A 64 -18.14 -7.34 -6.36
CA ALA A 64 -18.75 -6.01 -6.34
C ALA A 64 -20.17 -6.01 -6.91
N GLU A 65 -20.37 -6.58 -8.10
CA GLU A 65 -21.67 -6.60 -8.78
C GLU A 65 -22.74 -7.33 -7.96
N ALA A 66 -22.44 -8.51 -7.43
CA ALA A 66 -23.37 -9.25 -6.58
C ALA A 66 -23.64 -8.53 -5.24
N ASN A 67 -22.72 -7.66 -4.81
CA ASN A 67 -22.87 -6.81 -3.64
C ASN A 67 -23.56 -5.47 -3.92
N GLY A 68 -24.05 -5.26 -5.15
CA GLY A 68 -24.84 -4.10 -5.55
C GLY A 68 -24.03 -2.91 -6.04
N PHE A 69 -22.72 -3.08 -6.35
CA PHE A 69 -21.92 -2.05 -7.00
C PHE A 69 -21.85 -2.27 -8.50
N GLY A 70 -22.00 -1.22 -9.30
CA GLY A 70 -21.99 -1.32 -10.75
C GLY A 70 -22.55 -0.09 -11.44
N TRP A 71 -22.74 -0.21 -12.75
CA TRP A 71 -23.24 0.85 -13.61
C TRP A 71 -24.70 0.62 -14.04
N GLY A 72 -25.30 -0.50 -13.63
CA GLY A 72 -26.65 -0.90 -14.00
C GLY A 72 -27.73 -0.22 -13.15
N PRO A 73 -29.01 -0.33 -13.55
CA PRO A 73 -30.11 0.19 -12.76
C PRO A 73 -30.14 -0.41 -11.35
N GLY A 74 -30.22 0.47 -10.33
CA GLY A 74 -30.26 0.07 -8.92
C GLY A 74 -28.91 -0.32 -8.31
N GLN A 75 -27.82 -0.23 -9.07
CA GLN A 75 -26.46 -0.45 -8.57
C GLN A 75 -25.80 0.87 -8.11
N ASP A 76 -24.88 0.76 -7.18
CA ASP A 76 -24.13 1.88 -6.64
C ASP A 76 -22.82 2.10 -7.43
N SER A 77 -22.70 3.22 -8.11
CA SER A 77 -21.52 3.65 -8.85
C SER A 77 -20.75 4.81 -8.21
N SER A 78 -21.10 5.18 -6.97
CA SER A 78 -20.52 6.36 -6.32
C SER A 78 -19.04 6.19 -5.90
N GLN A 79 -18.57 4.95 -5.83
CA GLN A 79 -17.17 4.60 -5.62
C GLN A 79 -16.72 3.66 -6.75
N PRO A 80 -16.41 4.22 -7.93
CA PRO A 80 -16.11 3.43 -9.13
C PRO A 80 -14.88 2.52 -8.98
N GLU A 81 -13.94 2.84 -8.09
CA GLU A 81 -12.75 2.04 -7.83
C GLU A 81 -13.10 0.63 -7.33
N ILE A 82 -14.21 0.47 -6.58
CA ILE A 82 -14.70 -0.84 -6.14
C ILE A 82 -14.98 -1.76 -7.35
N ILE A 83 -15.40 -1.17 -8.47
CA ILE A 83 -15.76 -1.90 -9.69
C ILE A 83 -14.54 -2.06 -10.61
N THR A 84 -13.77 -0.98 -10.81
CA THR A 84 -12.75 -0.88 -11.85
C THR A 84 -11.38 -1.33 -11.39
N THR A 85 -11.07 -1.20 -10.10
CA THR A 85 -9.74 -1.48 -9.52
C THR A 85 -9.83 -2.31 -8.23
N PRO A 86 -10.49 -3.50 -8.26
CA PRO A 86 -10.65 -4.34 -7.07
C PRO A 86 -9.33 -4.76 -6.42
N GLN A 87 -8.23 -4.64 -7.15
CA GLN A 87 -6.87 -4.95 -6.70
C GLN A 87 -6.16 -3.79 -6.02
N GLY A 88 -6.74 -2.57 -5.97
CA GLY A 88 -6.06 -1.34 -5.54
C GLY A 88 -6.22 -1.01 -4.05
N ILE A 89 -6.65 -1.95 -3.21
CA ILE A 89 -6.84 -1.70 -1.78
C ILE A 89 -5.51 -1.95 -1.06
N GLU A 90 -4.85 -0.87 -0.64
CA GLU A 90 -3.56 -0.94 0.05
C GLU A 90 -3.45 0.08 1.19
N ALA A 91 -2.63 -0.23 2.18
CA ALA A 91 -2.22 0.72 3.23
C ALA A 91 -0.84 0.35 3.79
N PRO A 92 -0.12 1.30 4.43
CA PRO A 92 1.05 0.96 5.21
C PRO A 92 0.74 -0.13 6.24
N THR A 93 1.51 -1.23 6.22
CA THR A 93 1.34 -2.40 7.11
C THR A 93 1.19 -1.99 8.58
N LYS A 94 1.96 -0.98 9.00
CA LYS A 94 1.92 -0.45 10.36
C LYS A 94 0.53 0.03 10.79
N LEU A 95 -0.29 0.55 9.89
CA LEU A 95 -1.64 1.05 10.24
C LEU A 95 -2.56 -0.10 10.67
N LEU A 96 -2.42 -1.27 10.04
CA LEU A 96 -3.11 -2.48 10.46
C LEU A 96 -2.60 -2.96 11.82
N ASP A 97 -1.28 -3.11 11.97
CA ASP A 97 -0.65 -3.69 13.15
C ASP A 97 -0.86 -2.84 14.42
N THR A 98 -1.10 -1.54 14.27
CA THR A 98 -1.39 -0.61 15.37
C THR A 98 -2.88 -0.36 15.60
N GLY A 99 -3.78 -1.04 14.87
CA GLY A 99 -5.23 -0.87 14.98
C GLY A 99 -5.77 0.45 14.43
N GLN A 100 -4.97 1.23 13.71
CA GLN A 100 -5.42 2.51 13.14
C GLN A 100 -6.44 2.32 12.00
N LEU A 101 -6.56 1.10 11.47
CA LEU A 101 -7.57 0.72 10.49
C LEU A 101 -8.84 0.13 11.12
N ASN A 102 -8.95 0.05 12.44
CA ASN A 102 -10.17 -0.43 13.09
C ASN A 102 -11.41 0.35 12.64
N GLY A 103 -12.45 -0.38 12.24
CA GLY A 103 -13.65 0.17 11.60
C GLY A 103 -13.53 0.43 10.10
N ARG A 104 -12.33 0.32 9.52
CA ARG A 104 -12.02 0.59 8.11
C ARG A 104 -11.11 -0.48 7.49
N LEU A 105 -11.16 -1.71 8.02
CA LEU A 105 -10.33 -2.82 7.55
C LEU A 105 -10.56 -3.16 6.07
N PRO A 106 -11.82 -3.30 5.59
CA PRO A 106 -12.07 -3.69 4.20
C PRO A 106 -11.63 -2.68 3.15
N SER A 107 -11.65 -1.39 3.50
CA SER A 107 -11.20 -0.31 2.60
C SER A 107 -9.71 0.02 2.75
N ALA A 108 -9.01 -0.57 3.72
CA ALA A 108 -7.68 -0.14 4.17
C ALA A 108 -7.63 1.36 4.54
N GLY A 109 -8.77 1.95 4.90
CA GLY A 109 -8.93 3.37 5.21
C GLY A 109 -9.00 4.29 3.98
N LEU A 110 -9.03 3.76 2.76
CA LEU A 110 -9.12 4.52 1.52
C LEU A 110 -10.55 5.01 1.29
N ALA A 111 -10.70 6.33 1.06
CA ALA A 111 -12.02 6.96 0.86
C ALA A 111 -12.77 6.41 -0.35
N SER A 112 -12.06 6.07 -1.43
CA SER A 112 -12.63 5.50 -2.67
C SER A 112 -13.16 4.07 -2.51
N TYR A 113 -12.88 3.41 -1.38
CA TYR A 113 -13.38 2.07 -1.05
C TYR A 113 -14.19 2.03 0.24
N SER A 114 -14.51 3.18 0.85
CA SER A 114 -15.11 3.27 2.19
C SER A 114 -16.45 2.55 2.32
N LYS A 115 -17.22 2.37 1.24
CA LYS A 115 -18.44 1.58 1.25
C LYS A 115 -18.22 0.09 1.51
N LEU A 116 -17.01 -0.42 1.33
CA LEU A 116 -16.66 -1.78 1.72
C LEU A 116 -16.61 -1.95 3.25
N ASP A 117 -16.53 -0.86 4.01
CA ASP A 117 -16.50 -0.90 5.48
C ASP A 117 -17.87 -1.09 6.11
N GLU A 118 -18.96 -0.90 5.33
CA GLU A 118 -20.31 -1.22 5.81
C GLU A 118 -20.37 -2.65 6.32
N GLN A 119 -20.83 -2.81 7.57
CA GLN A 119 -20.86 -4.14 8.19
C GLN A 119 -22.20 -4.38 8.88
N THR A 120 -22.97 -5.32 8.31
CA THR A 120 -24.16 -5.90 8.93
C THR A 120 -24.25 -7.39 8.63
N ALA A 121 -25.08 -8.09 9.37
CA ALA A 121 -25.31 -9.52 9.17
C ALA A 121 -25.83 -9.88 7.76
N THR A 122 -26.43 -8.92 7.04
CA THR A 122 -27.09 -9.16 5.75
C THR A 122 -26.53 -8.38 4.57
N ARG A 123 -25.62 -7.41 4.81
CA ARG A 123 -25.13 -6.51 3.76
C ARG A 123 -24.39 -7.22 2.61
N TRP A 124 -23.63 -8.25 2.93
CA TRP A 124 -22.71 -8.87 2.00
C TRP A 124 -23.14 -10.25 1.54
N VAL A 125 -22.95 -10.54 0.25
CA VAL A 125 -23.07 -11.90 -0.27
C VAL A 125 -21.98 -12.77 0.36
N LYS A 126 -22.32 -13.97 0.75
CA LYS A 126 -21.47 -14.89 1.52
C LYS A 126 -21.09 -16.11 0.67
N SER A 127 -19.86 -16.54 0.82
CA SER A 127 -19.37 -17.83 0.28
C SER A 127 -19.51 -18.93 1.35
N ASN A 128 -19.92 -20.11 0.92
CA ASN A 128 -19.93 -21.28 1.82
C ASN A 128 -18.51 -21.85 1.89
N ILE A 129 -18.00 -22.00 3.11
CA ILE A 129 -16.74 -22.69 3.39
C ILE A 129 -16.97 -23.68 4.52
N THR A 130 -16.10 -24.69 4.66
CA THR A 130 -16.17 -25.70 5.73
C THR A 130 -15.07 -25.47 6.75
N THR A 131 -15.24 -25.96 7.98
CA THR A 131 -14.14 -26.08 8.93
C THR A 131 -13.09 -27.07 8.41
N GLY A 132 -11.84 -26.89 8.83
CA GLY A 132 -10.72 -27.65 8.29
C GLY A 132 -10.05 -26.95 7.11
N GLU A 133 -9.35 -27.71 6.27
CA GLU A 133 -8.54 -27.15 5.18
C GLU A 133 -9.38 -26.55 4.06
N ASN A 134 -9.11 -25.30 3.72
CA ASN A 134 -9.70 -24.60 2.59
C ASN A 134 -8.62 -23.93 1.74
N ASN A 135 -8.84 -23.87 0.42
CA ASN A 135 -7.93 -23.22 -0.50
C ASN A 135 -8.38 -21.75 -0.73
N PHE A 136 -7.44 -20.84 -0.55
CA PHE A 136 -7.60 -19.42 -0.86
C PHE A 136 -6.73 -19.08 -2.07
N LYS A 137 -7.36 -18.71 -3.18
CA LYS A 137 -6.67 -18.34 -4.41
C LYS A 137 -6.59 -16.84 -4.54
N TRP A 138 -5.37 -16.33 -4.65
CA TRP A 138 -5.08 -14.96 -5.02
C TRP A 138 -4.81 -14.83 -6.52
N VAL A 139 -5.15 -13.68 -7.08
CA VAL A 139 -4.73 -13.22 -8.39
C VAL A 139 -3.90 -11.97 -8.21
N MET A 140 -2.65 -12.01 -8.71
CA MET A 140 -1.70 -10.91 -8.65
C MET A 140 -1.70 -10.18 -9.97
N THR A 141 -2.10 -8.91 -10.00
CA THR A 141 -2.10 -8.07 -11.20
C THR A 141 -0.83 -7.25 -11.32
N ALA A 142 -0.10 -7.05 -10.21
CA ALA A 142 1.27 -6.56 -10.18
C ALA A 142 2.03 -7.27 -9.05
N LYS A 143 3.11 -7.95 -9.40
CA LYS A 143 3.88 -8.81 -8.48
C LYS A 143 4.96 -8.02 -7.74
N HIS A 144 5.14 -8.33 -6.46
CA HIS A 144 6.15 -7.74 -5.60
C HIS A 144 6.88 -8.79 -4.77
N LYS A 145 8.06 -8.42 -4.28
CA LYS A 145 8.72 -9.17 -3.23
C LYS A 145 7.83 -9.20 -1.99
N THR A 146 7.65 -10.36 -1.41
CA THR A 146 6.66 -10.65 -0.38
C THR A 146 7.32 -11.12 0.90
N ASN A 147 6.89 -10.60 2.05
CA ASN A 147 7.22 -11.18 3.34
C ASN A 147 6.31 -12.36 3.64
N ARG A 148 5.00 -12.14 3.58
CA ARG A 148 3.99 -13.16 3.95
C ARG A 148 2.61 -12.80 3.45
N PHE A 149 1.71 -13.77 3.58
CA PHE A 149 0.26 -13.58 3.59
C PHE A 149 -0.25 -13.93 4.98
N ARG A 150 -1.13 -13.09 5.54
CA ARG A 150 -1.79 -13.29 6.83
C ARG A 150 -3.28 -13.51 6.62
N TYR A 151 -3.85 -14.45 7.35
CA TYR A 151 -5.28 -14.72 7.32
C TYR A 151 -5.84 -14.58 8.72
N TYR A 152 -6.79 -13.70 8.85
CA TYR A 152 -7.53 -13.48 10.09
C TYR A 152 -8.98 -13.88 9.90
N MET A 153 -9.64 -14.31 10.98
CA MET A 153 -11.06 -14.63 10.99
C MET A 153 -11.69 -14.03 12.23
N THR A 154 -12.92 -13.54 12.10
CA THR A 154 -13.66 -13.06 13.27
C THR A 154 -13.81 -14.16 14.32
N LYS A 155 -13.65 -13.79 15.60
CA LYS A 155 -13.77 -14.70 16.75
C LYS A 155 -15.19 -15.24 16.90
N PRO A 156 -15.39 -16.37 17.60
CA PRO A 156 -16.72 -16.77 18.02
C PRO A 156 -17.39 -15.69 18.85
N GLY A 157 -18.67 -15.43 18.58
CA GLY A 157 -19.46 -14.42 19.32
C GLY A 157 -19.24 -12.97 18.86
N TRP A 158 -18.47 -12.72 17.79
CA TRP A 158 -18.33 -11.37 17.22
C TRP A 158 -19.69 -10.77 16.83
N ASN A 159 -19.78 -9.45 16.81
CA ASN A 159 -21.01 -8.75 16.41
C ASN A 159 -21.02 -8.46 14.90
N PRO A 160 -21.84 -9.15 14.08
CA PRO A 160 -21.87 -8.93 12.63
C PRO A 160 -22.46 -7.57 12.21
N ASN A 161 -23.03 -6.81 13.14
CA ASN A 161 -23.60 -5.46 12.89
C ASN A 161 -22.71 -4.34 13.46
N ALA A 162 -21.48 -4.64 13.84
CA ALA A 162 -20.48 -3.64 14.26
C ALA A 162 -19.38 -3.51 13.22
N PRO A 163 -18.71 -2.36 13.09
CA PRO A 163 -17.53 -2.20 12.25
C PRO A 163 -16.44 -3.20 12.60
N LEU A 164 -15.75 -3.72 11.59
CA LEU A 164 -14.69 -4.72 11.80
C LEU A 164 -13.46 -4.09 12.47
N THR A 165 -12.95 -4.73 13.52
CA THR A 165 -11.73 -4.33 14.23
C THR A 165 -10.78 -5.52 14.38
N MET A 166 -9.49 -5.25 14.52
CA MET A 166 -8.50 -6.32 14.74
C MET A 166 -8.70 -7.03 16.09
N ASP A 167 -9.32 -6.37 17.07
CA ASP A 167 -9.64 -6.98 18.37
C ASP A 167 -10.66 -8.12 18.25
N GLU A 168 -11.55 -8.05 17.25
CA GLU A 168 -12.53 -9.09 16.92
C GLU A 168 -11.95 -10.19 16.01
N MET A 169 -10.70 -10.07 15.60
CA MET A 169 -10.04 -11.02 14.69
C MET A 169 -9.11 -11.96 15.45
N GLU A 170 -8.97 -13.17 14.93
CA GLU A 170 -7.98 -14.17 15.31
C GLU A 170 -7.14 -14.53 14.09
N LEU A 171 -5.82 -14.59 14.24
CA LEU A 171 -4.92 -15.07 13.20
C LEU A 171 -5.10 -16.58 13.03
N ILE A 172 -5.53 -17.00 11.85
CA ILE A 172 -5.80 -18.42 11.54
C ILE A 172 -4.78 -19.05 10.60
N GLY A 173 -3.92 -18.24 9.96
CA GLY A 173 -2.88 -18.76 9.07
C GLY A 173 -1.89 -17.71 8.60
N ILE A 174 -0.67 -18.18 8.33
CA ILE A 174 0.41 -17.42 7.70
C ILE A 174 1.02 -18.27 6.59
N VAL A 175 1.32 -17.64 5.44
CA VAL A 175 2.12 -18.23 4.37
C VAL A 175 3.30 -17.30 4.11
N GLY A 176 4.51 -17.83 4.18
CA GLY A 176 5.77 -17.06 4.12
C GLY A 176 6.40 -16.85 5.49
N GLN A 177 6.97 -15.67 5.75
CA GLN A 177 7.72 -15.39 6.97
C GLN A 177 6.80 -15.27 8.20
N PRO A 178 7.17 -15.80 9.37
CA PRO A 178 6.46 -15.54 10.61
C PRO A 178 6.38 -14.04 10.94
N ILE A 179 5.36 -13.62 11.70
CA ILE A 179 5.26 -12.24 12.21
C ILE A 179 6.50 -11.93 13.06
N GLY A 180 7.07 -10.75 12.86
CA GLY A 180 8.29 -10.32 13.55
C GLY A 180 9.59 -10.90 13.00
N GLN A 181 9.54 -11.68 11.92
CA GLN A 181 10.71 -12.22 11.22
C GLN A 181 10.76 -11.73 9.77
N ASP A 182 10.64 -10.42 9.59
CA ASP A 182 10.68 -9.81 8.27
C ASP A 182 12.07 -9.93 7.66
N LEU A 183 12.11 -10.27 6.37
CA LEU A 183 13.36 -10.24 5.61
C LEU A 183 13.75 -8.79 5.32
N PRO A 184 15.05 -8.51 5.13
CA PRO A 184 15.48 -7.19 4.67
C PRO A 184 14.73 -6.77 3.41
N PRO A 185 14.47 -5.46 3.20
CA PRO A 185 13.73 -4.96 2.03
C PRO A 185 14.27 -5.50 0.70
N GLY A 186 13.39 -5.97 -0.16
CA GLY A 186 13.74 -6.56 -1.46
C GLY A 186 14.26 -8.00 -1.41
N GLN A 187 14.38 -8.63 -0.23
CA GLN A 187 14.83 -10.02 -0.07
C GLN A 187 13.68 -11.02 0.12
N GLY A 188 12.44 -10.56 0.11
CA GLY A 188 11.28 -11.43 0.13
C GLY A 188 11.17 -12.34 -1.09
N PHE A 189 10.30 -13.34 -1.03
CA PHE A 189 10.03 -14.21 -2.19
C PHE A 189 9.16 -13.49 -3.22
N MET A 190 9.32 -13.85 -4.49
CA MET A 190 8.48 -13.34 -5.57
C MET A 190 7.24 -14.23 -5.71
N VAL A 191 6.07 -13.61 -5.75
CA VAL A 191 4.81 -14.31 -6.01
C VAL A 191 4.63 -14.64 -7.50
N ASN A 192 3.82 -15.66 -7.79
CA ASN A 192 3.36 -15.97 -9.14
C ASN A 192 2.15 -15.11 -9.54
N ASP A 193 1.64 -15.26 -10.76
CA ASP A 193 0.42 -14.56 -11.21
C ASP A 193 -0.81 -15.02 -10.42
N THR A 194 -0.78 -16.25 -9.92
CA THR A 194 -1.76 -16.80 -8.98
C THR A 194 -1.07 -17.56 -7.87
N GLU A 195 -1.54 -17.34 -6.63
CA GLU A 195 -1.12 -18.11 -5.46
C GLU A 195 -2.31 -18.85 -4.87
N THR A 196 -2.10 -20.08 -4.43
CA THR A 196 -3.13 -20.86 -3.74
C THR A 196 -2.61 -21.26 -2.37
N HIS A 197 -3.25 -20.75 -1.34
CA HIS A 197 -2.87 -20.99 0.04
C HIS A 197 -3.87 -21.93 0.71
N ARG A 198 -3.37 -22.96 1.38
CA ARG A 198 -4.17 -23.88 2.17
C ARG A 198 -4.24 -23.35 3.59
N ILE A 199 -5.43 -22.94 4.04
CA ILE A 199 -5.67 -22.34 5.34
C ILE A 199 -6.70 -23.18 6.10
N LYS A 200 -6.38 -23.49 7.35
CA LYS A 200 -7.25 -24.30 8.23
C LYS A 200 -8.26 -23.38 8.95
N ILE A 201 -9.52 -23.53 8.62
CA ILE A 201 -10.62 -22.87 9.35
C ILE A 201 -10.84 -23.58 10.69
N PRO A 202 -10.84 -22.85 11.83
CA PRO A 202 -11.02 -23.43 13.15
C PRO A 202 -12.35 -24.19 13.28
N ALA A 203 -12.34 -25.32 14.05
CA ALA A 203 -13.51 -26.19 14.18
C ALA A 203 -14.68 -25.56 14.95
N ASP A 204 -14.43 -24.54 15.73
CA ASP A 204 -15.41 -23.81 16.54
C ASP A 204 -16.15 -22.71 15.77
N ARG A 205 -15.78 -22.44 14.51
CA ARG A 205 -16.44 -21.44 13.66
C ARG A 205 -17.74 -21.99 13.09
N LYS A 206 -18.84 -21.30 13.37
CA LYS A 206 -20.19 -21.66 12.90
C LYS A 206 -20.95 -20.41 12.46
N GLY A 207 -21.72 -20.52 11.39
CA GLY A 207 -22.51 -19.41 10.88
C GLY A 207 -21.68 -18.36 10.12
N TYR A 208 -22.06 -17.09 10.23
CA TYR A 208 -21.43 -16.00 9.49
C TYR A 208 -20.16 -15.52 10.20
N HIS A 209 -19.05 -15.58 9.49
CA HIS A 209 -17.78 -15.00 9.87
C HIS A 209 -17.17 -14.22 8.71
N VAL A 210 -16.30 -13.27 9.01
CA VAL A 210 -15.47 -12.57 8.02
C VAL A 210 -14.05 -13.14 8.09
N ILE A 211 -13.49 -13.45 6.92
CA ILE A 211 -12.07 -13.75 6.76
C ILE A 211 -11.41 -12.52 6.14
N TYR A 212 -10.38 -12.01 6.79
CA TYR A 212 -9.59 -10.86 6.37
C TYR A 212 -8.21 -11.35 5.98
N ALA A 213 -7.92 -11.31 4.68
CA ALA A 213 -6.66 -11.76 4.12
C ALA A 213 -5.79 -10.55 3.78
N VAL A 214 -4.52 -10.60 4.15
CA VAL A 214 -3.55 -9.50 4.02
C VAL A 214 -2.30 -10.03 3.33
N TRP A 215 -1.81 -9.31 2.33
CA TRP A 215 -0.56 -9.59 1.65
C TRP A 215 0.49 -8.55 2.03
N ASP A 216 1.47 -8.93 2.86
CA ASP A 216 2.56 -8.05 3.32
C ASP A 216 3.69 -8.04 2.29
N ILE A 217 3.93 -6.87 1.73
CA ILE A 217 4.98 -6.62 0.74
C ILE A 217 6.33 -6.48 1.46
N ASN A 218 7.42 -6.86 0.79
CA ASN A 218 8.77 -6.76 1.34
C ASN A 218 9.61 -5.62 0.74
N ASP A 219 9.29 -5.18 -0.46
CA ASP A 219 10.00 -4.11 -1.18
C ASP A 219 9.28 -2.75 -1.08
N THR A 220 8.16 -2.68 -0.36
CA THR A 220 7.46 -1.46 0.05
C THR A 220 7.07 -1.54 1.53
N ILE A 221 6.47 -0.47 2.07
CA ILE A 221 5.94 -0.43 3.44
C ILE A 221 4.48 -0.90 3.54
N ASN A 222 3.87 -1.25 2.41
CA ASN A 222 2.44 -1.48 2.29
C ASN A 222 2.05 -2.97 2.40
N SER A 223 0.78 -3.18 2.74
CA SER A 223 0.06 -4.45 2.62
C SER A 223 -1.23 -4.24 1.81
N PHE A 224 -1.70 -5.33 1.17
CA PHE A 224 -2.93 -5.44 0.37
C PHE A 224 -3.91 -6.38 1.01
#